data_445f8e3a35efad95b3ee621c17b23499
#
_entry.id   445f8e3a35efad95b3ee621c17b23499
#
_cell.length_a   1.000
_cell.length_b   1.000
_cell.length_c   1.000
_cell.angle_alpha   90.00
_cell.angle_beta   90.00
_cell.angle_gamma   90.00
#
_symmetry.space_group_name_H-M   'P 1'
#
loop_
_entity.id
_entity.type
_entity.pdbx_description
1 polymer ?
#
loop_
_entity_poly.entity_id
_entity_poly.type
_entity_poly.pdbx_seq_one_letter_code
_entity_poly.pdbx_strand_id
1 'polypeptide(L)'
;MTPPEHVDLMVTHGLVLTMDADGTRLDDGAVAVRDGRIVAVGPSDDLERRFVAARTIDAHDQAVLPGLIDTYTHAGHGLVRGLFHPDHGWPASALYWHATSPAWWRAEARLAALERTRCGVTSAAVIVGSTPARVDEPVYALAVARAHAEAGLRVVVGVGPPDPLFPHLEDPWHATRWDAAGPTRVPFDYESALSVSLDVIRELAAGDGDLARGCLAPPYLFGRHVAHKLLPRRFPTASDAASIGREAERMRSLADDLGVLLHTHMFRGSVAYALEHLGADATAAILGPDVVIAHANGLAEAEVEALGAAGCAIAAVPTTHENLWYGVAPMVGLRDAGAVVTISSDGAAPYRSLDLWRDLGSATWNMWHHHHDQGVMAPEGVLRMVTSDAARALGVAHERGSLEVGKCADLVTVDLRAPHFTPLTSLEYQLVHFASGADVHTVVVAGEVVKHGEVFTKVEPDAVRAEAIAEASRAFERAGVDTIDAYRWR
;
A
#
# COMPACT_ATOMS: atom_id res chain seq x y z
N MET A 1 -5.79 -38.64 -28.17
CA MET A 1 -5.39 -37.60 -27.20
C MET A 1 -5.61 -36.28 -27.90
N THR A 2 -6.27 -35.35 -27.24
CA THR A 2 -6.42 -33.96 -27.70
C THR A 2 -5.03 -33.34 -27.83
N PRO A 3 -4.67 -32.62 -28.90
CA PRO A 3 -3.39 -31.96 -28.98
C PRO A 3 -3.22 -30.98 -27.80
N PRO A 4 -2.00 -30.77 -27.28
CA PRO A 4 -1.77 -29.88 -26.17
C PRO A 4 -2.13 -28.46 -26.55
N GLU A 5 -2.69 -27.72 -25.58
CA GLU A 5 -3.05 -26.31 -25.72
C GLU A 5 -1.81 -25.41 -25.54
N HIS A 6 -1.72 -24.32 -26.30
CA HIS A 6 -0.65 -23.34 -26.11
C HIS A 6 -0.99 -22.33 -25.02
N VAL A 7 0.02 -22.00 -24.19
CA VAL A 7 -0.03 -20.95 -23.16
C VAL A 7 1.25 -20.10 -23.22
N ASP A 8 1.17 -18.88 -22.69
CA ASP A 8 2.29 -17.95 -22.76
C ASP A 8 3.35 -18.26 -21.70
N LEU A 9 2.88 -18.57 -20.49
CA LEU A 9 3.72 -18.85 -19.33
C LEU A 9 3.16 -20.05 -18.57
N MET A 10 4.05 -20.89 -18.06
CA MET A 10 3.73 -21.92 -17.08
C MET A 10 4.75 -21.88 -15.95
N VAL A 11 4.28 -21.86 -14.71
CA VAL A 11 5.09 -22.05 -13.50
C VAL A 11 4.81 -23.46 -13.03
N THR A 12 5.84 -24.31 -12.88
CA THR A 12 5.71 -25.74 -12.57
C THR A 12 6.51 -26.15 -11.36
N HIS A 13 6.20 -27.28 -10.79
CA HIS A 13 6.93 -27.96 -9.69
C HIS A 13 7.06 -27.13 -8.41
N GLY A 14 6.11 -26.21 -8.15
CA GLY A 14 6.11 -25.39 -6.94
C GLY A 14 5.22 -25.93 -5.83
N LEU A 15 5.52 -25.53 -4.59
CA LEU A 15 4.58 -25.59 -3.47
C LEU A 15 3.56 -24.49 -3.65
N VAL A 16 2.40 -24.76 -4.24
CA VAL A 16 1.41 -23.73 -4.61
C VAL A 16 0.44 -23.51 -3.46
N LEU A 17 0.35 -22.26 -3.00
CA LEU A 17 -0.69 -21.76 -2.09
C LEU A 17 -1.61 -20.84 -2.89
N THR A 18 -2.81 -21.30 -3.21
CA THR A 18 -3.71 -20.54 -4.10
C THR A 18 -4.32 -19.30 -3.44
N MET A 19 -4.40 -19.26 -2.11
CA MET A 19 -5.11 -18.24 -1.34
C MET A 19 -6.58 -18.08 -1.74
N ASP A 20 -7.19 -19.10 -2.37
CA ASP A 20 -8.62 -19.16 -2.67
C ASP A 20 -9.46 -19.37 -1.39
N ALA A 21 -10.78 -19.43 -1.54
CA ALA A 21 -11.69 -19.59 -0.40
C ALA A 21 -11.51 -20.93 0.34
N ASP A 22 -11.10 -21.97 -0.41
CA ASP A 22 -10.96 -23.33 0.12
C ASP A 22 -9.57 -23.58 0.76
N GLY A 23 -8.62 -22.65 0.63
CA GLY A 23 -7.25 -22.81 1.11
C GLY A 23 -6.49 -23.89 0.34
N THR A 24 -6.71 -23.98 -0.98
CA THR A 24 -6.11 -25.03 -1.81
C THR A 24 -4.59 -24.95 -1.79
N ARG A 25 -3.96 -26.11 -1.52
CA ARG A 25 -2.51 -26.27 -1.53
C ARG A 25 -2.13 -27.44 -2.43
N LEU A 26 -1.08 -27.26 -3.23
CA LEU A 26 -0.51 -28.29 -4.09
C LEU A 26 0.99 -28.46 -3.77
N ASP A 27 1.39 -29.67 -3.40
CA ASP A 27 2.80 -29.94 -3.02
C ASP A 27 3.73 -30.04 -4.26
N ASP A 28 3.18 -30.32 -5.42
CA ASP A 28 3.83 -30.25 -6.74
C ASP A 28 2.82 -29.68 -7.73
N GLY A 29 2.65 -28.36 -7.66
CA GLY A 29 1.65 -27.63 -8.41
C GLY A 29 2.21 -26.80 -9.54
N ALA A 30 1.32 -26.51 -10.51
CA ALA A 30 1.59 -25.62 -11.62
C ALA A 30 0.47 -24.62 -11.84
N VAL A 31 0.85 -23.49 -12.45
CA VAL A 31 -0.05 -22.42 -12.89
C VAL A 31 0.20 -22.15 -14.37
N ALA A 32 -0.82 -22.31 -15.21
CA ALA A 32 -0.76 -22.02 -16.65
C ALA A 32 -1.43 -20.68 -16.95
N VAL A 33 -0.79 -19.86 -17.78
CA VAL A 33 -1.17 -18.47 -18.07
C VAL A 33 -1.28 -18.24 -19.57
N ARG A 34 -2.37 -17.60 -19.99
CA ARG A 34 -2.61 -17.17 -21.38
C ARG A 34 -3.25 -15.78 -21.37
N ASP A 35 -2.76 -14.88 -22.21
CA ASP A 35 -3.28 -13.51 -22.35
C ASP A 35 -3.35 -12.79 -20.99
N GLY A 36 -2.31 -12.94 -20.16
CA GLY A 36 -2.21 -12.31 -18.85
C GLY A 36 -3.12 -12.90 -17.77
N ARG A 37 -3.87 -13.98 -18.05
CA ARG A 37 -4.82 -14.61 -17.14
C ARG A 37 -4.45 -16.06 -16.84
N ILE A 38 -4.80 -16.50 -15.65
CA ILE A 38 -4.68 -17.90 -15.23
C ILE A 38 -5.72 -18.73 -15.97
N VAL A 39 -5.27 -19.75 -16.72
CA VAL A 39 -6.17 -20.67 -17.45
C VAL A 39 -6.26 -22.05 -16.81
N ALA A 40 -5.29 -22.41 -15.96
CA ALA A 40 -5.35 -23.62 -15.15
C ALA A 40 -4.45 -23.50 -13.90
N VAL A 41 -4.86 -24.15 -12.82
CA VAL A 41 -4.06 -24.43 -11.63
C VAL A 41 -4.28 -25.90 -11.28
N GLY A 42 -3.24 -26.64 -10.99
CA GLY A 42 -3.35 -28.08 -10.68
C GLY A 42 -1.99 -28.76 -10.55
N PRO A 43 -1.94 -30.10 -10.41
CA PRO A 43 -0.70 -30.85 -10.35
C PRO A 43 0.17 -30.62 -11.61
N SER A 44 1.49 -30.52 -11.43
CA SER A 44 2.43 -30.21 -12.51
C SER A 44 2.35 -31.21 -13.66
N ASP A 45 2.36 -32.50 -13.37
CA ASP A 45 2.24 -33.58 -14.36
C ASP A 45 0.97 -33.47 -15.23
N ASP A 46 -0.15 -33.02 -14.66
CA ASP A 46 -1.42 -32.89 -15.38
C ASP A 46 -1.38 -31.69 -16.34
N LEU A 47 -0.84 -30.57 -15.88
CA LEU A 47 -0.73 -29.36 -16.69
C LEU A 47 0.31 -29.51 -17.81
N GLU A 48 1.44 -30.17 -17.56
CA GLU A 48 2.47 -30.43 -18.55
C GLU A 48 2.00 -31.36 -19.67
N ARG A 49 1.10 -32.28 -19.36
CA ARG A 49 0.45 -33.10 -20.39
C ARG A 49 -0.56 -32.33 -21.23
N ARG A 50 -1.19 -31.34 -20.65
CA ARG A 50 -2.27 -30.57 -21.28
C ARG A 50 -1.77 -29.36 -22.05
N PHE A 51 -0.70 -28.71 -21.58
CA PHE A 51 -0.23 -27.43 -22.13
C PHE A 51 1.20 -27.50 -22.67
N VAL A 52 1.46 -26.66 -23.70
CA VAL A 52 2.81 -26.32 -24.17
C VAL A 52 2.98 -24.82 -23.97
N ALA A 53 3.91 -24.42 -23.11
CA ALA A 53 4.16 -23.04 -22.77
C ALA A 53 5.25 -22.42 -23.66
N ALA A 54 5.08 -21.17 -24.06
CA ALA A 54 6.13 -20.39 -24.71
C ALA A 54 7.31 -20.13 -23.77
N ARG A 55 7.02 -19.96 -22.45
CA ARG A 55 8.00 -19.86 -21.38
C ARG A 55 7.58 -20.73 -20.21
N THR A 56 8.52 -21.51 -19.68
CA THR A 56 8.33 -22.27 -18.42
C THR A 56 9.27 -21.76 -17.36
N ILE A 57 8.76 -21.61 -16.13
CA ILE A 57 9.52 -21.31 -14.92
C ILE A 57 9.42 -22.54 -14.04
N ASP A 58 10.54 -23.19 -13.81
CA ASP A 58 10.66 -24.27 -12.82
C ASP A 58 10.74 -23.68 -11.42
N ALA A 59 9.73 -23.95 -10.61
CA ALA A 59 9.62 -23.50 -9.22
C ALA A 59 9.98 -24.61 -8.23
N HIS A 60 10.81 -25.58 -8.62
CA HIS A 60 11.31 -26.59 -7.70
C HIS A 60 11.98 -25.95 -6.49
N ASP A 61 11.68 -26.44 -5.30
CA ASP A 61 12.09 -25.85 -4.00
C ASP A 61 11.62 -24.38 -3.80
N GLN A 62 10.53 -23.97 -4.44
CA GLN A 62 9.95 -22.65 -4.26
C GLN A 62 8.47 -22.73 -3.84
N ALA A 63 8.04 -21.79 -3.02
CA ALA A 63 6.62 -21.52 -2.81
C ALA A 63 6.10 -20.65 -3.95
N VAL A 64 4.87 -20.93 -4.42
CA VAL A 64 4.16 -20.13 -5.44
C VAL A 64 2.90 -19.57 -4.80
N LEU A 65 2.78 -18.23 -4.76
CA LEU A 65 1.65 -17.53 -4.14
C LEU A 65 1.11 -16.44 -5.08
N PRO A 66 -0.12 -15.93 -4.84
CA PRO A 66 -0.54 -14.67 -5.44
C PRO A 66 0.47 -13.57 -5.13
N GLY A 67 0.63 -12.64 -6.04
CA GLY A 67 1.44 -11.43 -5.78
C GLY A 67 0.93 -10.67 -4.57
N LEU A 68 1.84 -10.15 -3.76
CA LEU A 68 1.50 -9.40 -2.56
C LEU A 68 0.83 -8.07 -2.94
N ILE A 69 -0.13 -7.64 -2.12
CA ILE A 69 -0.89 -6.40 -2.30
C ILE A 69 -0.70 -5.53 -1.06
N ASP A 70 -0.13 -4.35 -1.26
CA ASP A 70 0.04 -3.34 -0.22
C ASP A 70 -1.13 -2.35 -0.25
N THR A 71 -2.03 -2.45 0.71
CA THR A 71 -3.28 -1.69 0.73
C THR A 71 -3.14 -0.25 1.23
N TYR A 72 -1.98 0.11 1.78
CA TYR A 72 -1.67 1.47 2.21
C TYR A 72 -0.18 1.72 2.27
N THR A 73 0.27 2.66 1.48
CA THR A 73 1.64 3.15 1.52
C THR A 73 1.70 4.62 1.06
N HIS A 74 2.83 5.30 1.25
CA HIS A 74 3.00 6.67 0.79
C HIS A 74 3.93 6.77 -0.42
N ALA A 75 3.67 7.76 -1.27
CA ALA A 75 4.66 8.31 -2.18
C ALA A 75 5.52 9.36 -1.46
N GLY A 76 6.73 9.56 -1.92
CA GLY A 76 7.59 10.60 -1.40
C GLY A 76 8.46 10.21 -0.20
N HIS A 77 8.41 8.98 0.27
CA HIS A 77 9.11 8.56 1.48
C HIS A 77 10.47 7.89 1.22
N GLY A 78 10.70 7.32 0.05
CA GLY A 78 11.92 6.56 -0.24
C GLY A 78 13.18 7.41 -0.24
N LEU A 79 13.12 8.62 -0.80
CA LEU A 79 14.27 9.51 -0.93
C LEU A 79 14.61 10.28 0.36
N VAL A 80 13.79 10.17 1.39
CA VAL A 80 14.01 10.84 2.68
C VAL A 80 14.22 9.86 3.84
N ARG A 81 14.52 8.60 3.52
CA ARG A 81 14.92 7.60 4.52
C ARG A 81 16.11 8.09 5.33
N GLY A 82 16.08 7.85 6.64
CA GLY A 82 17.16 8.26 7.55
C GLY A 82 17.18 9.76 7.87
N LEU A 83 16.38 10.59 7.23
CA LEU A 83 16.24 11.99 7.61
C LEU A 83 15.31 12.08 8.83
N PHE A 84 15.91 12.01 10.00
CA PHE A 84 15.21 12.14 11.27
C PHE A 84 16.07 12.93 12.25
N HIS A 85 15.48 13.93 12.89
CA HIS A 85 16.11 14.66 13.96
C HIS A 85 15.41 14.37 15.29
N PRO A 86 16.13 13.96 16.36
CA PRO A 86 15.52 13.62 17.65
C PRO A 86 14.66 14.74 18.26
N ASP A 87 15.06 15.99 18.09
CA ASP A 87 14.39 17.15 18.66
C ASP A 87 13.33 17.76 17.74
N HIS A 88 13.48 17.61 16.42
CA HIS A 88 12.60 18.22 15.41
C HIS A 88 11.77 17.20 14.63
N GLY A 89 12.00 15.90 14.86
CA GLY A 89 11.33 14.83 14.16
C GLY A 89 11.70 14.77 12.68
N TRP A 90 10.73 14.49 11.85
CA TRP A 90 10.91 14.36 10.40
C TRP A 90 10.68 15.70 9.69
N PRO A 91 11.68 16.30 9.02
CA PRO A 91 11.57 17.63 8.39
C PRO A 91 10.79 17.61 7.08
N ALA A 92 9.93 16.62 6.86
CA ALA A 92 9.37 16.30 5.58
C ALA A 92 8.48 17.39 4.98
N SER A 93 7.60 18.01 5.77
CA SER A 93 6.58 18.91 5.20
C SER A 93 7.19 20.08 4.44
N ALA A 94 8.18 20.78 5.00
CA ALA A 94 8.86 21.87 4.32
C ALA A 94 9.60 21.41 3.06
N LEU A 95 10.28 20.24 3.15
CA LEU A 95 10.97 19.67 2.00
C LEU A 95 10.00 19.36 0.87
N TYR A 96 8.89 18.69 1.13
CA TYR A 96 7.94 18.27 0.09
C TYR A 96 7.30 19.45 -0.62
N TRP A 97 6.83 20.45 0.14
CA TRP A 97 6.16 21.61 -0.41
C TRP A 97 7.09 22.58 -1.16
N HIS A 98 8.35 22.66 -0.70
CA HIS A 98 9.23 23.75 -1.16
C HIS A 98 10.49 23.30 -1.88
N ALA A 99 10.87 22.01 -1.84
CA ALA A 99 12.12 21.54 -2.42
C ALA A 99 11.95 20.48 -3.52
N THR A 100 10.80 19.81 -3.60
CA THR A 100 10.57 18.75 -4.57
C THR A 100 10.15 19.28 -5.95
N SER A 101 10.39 18.48 -6.98
CA SER A 101 10.03 18.72 -8.37
C SER A 101 9.29 17.51 -8.95
N PRO A 102 8.62 17.61 -10.12
CA PRO A 102 8.05 16.43 -10.79
C PRO A 102 9.07 15.32 -11.04
N ALA A 103 10.33 15.67 -11.34
CA ALA A 103 11.42 14.70 -11.51
C ALA A 103 11.74 13.97 -10.20
N TRP A 104 11.71 14.68 -9.07
CA TRP A 104 11.90 14.07 -7.74
C TRP A 104 10.80 13.04 -7.43
N TRP A 105 9.52 13.38 -7.68
CA TRP A 105 8.40 12.48 -7.45
C TRP A 105 8.45 11.24 -8.35
N ARG A 106 8.89 11.42 -9.61
CA ARG A 106 9.12 10.30 -10.53
C ARG A 106 10.25 9.39 -10.04
N ALA A 107 11.38 9.96 -9.65
CA ALA A 107 12.54 9.21 -9.16
C ALA A 107 12.20 8.42 -7.87
N GLU A 108 11.49 9.04 -6.95
CA GLU A 108 10.99 8.40 -5.74
C GLU A 108 10.07 7.22 -6.06
N ALA A 109 9.07 7.45 -6.90
CA ALA A 109 8.12 6.41 -7.27
C ALA A 109 8.78 5.22 -8.01
N ARG A 110 9.79 5.48 -8.87
CA ARG A 110 10.58 4.43 -9.53
C ARG A 110 11.40 3.62 -8.52
N LEU A 111 12.02 4.29 -7.54
CA LEU A 111 12.75 3.61 -6.47
C LEU A 111 11.81 2.74 -5.62
N ALA A 112 10.65 3.28 -5.26
CA ALA A 112 9.64 2.54 -4.50
C ALA A 112 9.07 1.35 -5.31
N ALA A 113 8.81 1.52 -6.60
CA ALA A 113 8.37 0.44 -7.48
C ALA A 113 9.43 -0.67 -7.61
N LEU A 114 10.71 -0.31 -7.75
CA LEU A 114 11.81 -1.26 -7.76
C LEU A 114 11.87 -2.08 -6.47
N GLU A 115 11.76 -1.43 -5.30
CA GLU A 115 11.76 -2.10 -4.00
C GLU A 115 10.55 -3.03 -3.84
N ARG A 116 9.35 -2.59 -4.22
CA ARG A 116 8.13 -3.42 -4.21
C ARG A 116 8.28 -4.65 -5.10
N THR A 117 8.75 -4.47 -6.33
CA THR A 117 9.01 -5.60 -7.24
C THR A 117 10.00 -6.58 -6.62
N ARG A 118 11.08 -6.08 -6.00
CA ARG A 118 12.06 -6.93 -5.31
C ARG A 118 11.42 -7.77 -4.21
N CYS A 119 10.46 -7.20 -3.48
CA CYS A 119 9.80 -7.84 -2.34
C CYS A 119 8.51 -8.61 -2.72
N GLY A 120 8.19 -8.74 -4.02
CA GLY A 120 7.04 -9.52 -4.47
C GLY A 120 5.69 -8.79 -4.39
N VAL A 121 5.69 -7.47 -4.19
CA VAL A 121 4.47 -6.65 -4.24
C VAL A 121 4.12 -6.38 -5.70
N THR A 122 2.95 -6.83 -6.13
CA THR A 122 2.45 -6.69 -7.51
C THR A 122 1.42 -5.56 -7.64
N SER A 123 0.82 -5.15 -6.53
CA SER A 123 -0.18 -4.07 -6.48
C SER A 123 -0.03 -3.26 -5.18
N ALA A 124 -0.18 -1.92 -5.26
CA ALA A 124 -0.08 -1.05 -4.09
C ALA A 124 -1.08 0.10 -4.14
N ALA A 125 -1.67 0.48 -3.00
CA ALA A 125 -2.39 1.74 -2.84
C ALA A 125 -1.44 2.81 -2.29
N VAL A 126 -1.04 3.74 -3.15
CA VAL A 126 0.00 4.74 -2.89
C VAL A 126 -0.63 6.10 -2.66
N ILE A 127 -0.59 6.60 -1.43
CA ILE A 127 -1.22 7.85 -1.05
C ILE A 127 -0.28 9.04 -1.31
N VAL A 128 -0.75 9.97 -2.11
CA VAL A 128 -0.06 11.24 -2.46
C VAL A 128 -0.72 12.43 -1.76
N GLY A 129 -2.01 12.34 -1.47
CA GLY A 129 -2.83 13.44 -0.96
C GLY A 129 -2.73 13.73 0.54
N SER A 130 -2.08 12.86 1.35
CA SER A 130 -1.92 13.07 2.79
C SER A 130 -0.52 13.60 3.14
N THR A 131 0.20 13.02 4.07
CA THR A 131 1.55 13.47 4.44
C THR A 131 2.61 12.56 3.80
N PRO A 132 3.43 13.05 2.89
CA PRO A 132 3.48 14.40 2.29
C PRO A 132 2.41 14.60 1.22
N ALA A 133 1.97 15.82 1.03
CA ALA A 133 0.99 16.19 0.02
C ALA A 133 1.60 17.11 -1.05
N ARG A 134 1.46 16.77 -2.31
CA ARG A 134 1.69 17.67 -3.46
C ARG A 134 0.47 17.57 -4.37
N VAL A 135 -0.56 18.27 -3.95
CA VAL A 135 -1.88 18.35 -4.60
C VAL A 135 -2.17 19.72 -5.19
N ASP A 136 -1.14 20.54 -5.34
CA ASP A 136 -1.18 21.83 -6.03
C ASP A 136 -1.22 21.68 -7.55
N GLU A 137 -0.75 20.55 -8.10
CA GLU A 137 -0.78 20.23 -9.54
C GLU A 137 -0.91 18.71 -9.76
N PRO A 138 -1.55 18.27 -10.87
CA PRO A 138 -1.73 16.85 -11.19
C PRO A 138 -0.43 16.09 -11.44
N VAL A 139 0.60 16.80 -11.92
CA VAL A 139 1.86 16.22 -12.41
C VAL A 139 2.56 15.33 -11.38
N TYR A 140 2.43 15.61 -10.10
CA TYR A 140 3.09 14.86 -9.02
C TYR A 140 2.45 13.48 -8.84
N ALA A 141 1.14 13.41 -8.74
CA ALA A 141 0.40 12.15 -8.62
C ALA A 141 0.49 11.32 -9.90
N LEU A 142 0.41 11.96 -11.07
CA LEU A 142 0.57 11.29 -12.36
C LEU A 142 1.99 10.76 -12.58
N ALA A 143 3.02 11.42 -12.03
CA ALA A 143 4.38 10.88 -12.04
C ALA A 143 4.50 9.58 -11.25
N VAL A 144 3.81 9.49 -10.10
CA VAL A 144 3.73 8.27 -9.29
C VAL A 144 3.03 7.15 -10.06
N ALA A 145 1.89 7.43 -10.68
CA ALA A 145 1.14 6.46 -11.48
C ALA A 145 1.99 5.88 -12.63
N ARG A 146 2.59 6.77 -13.42
CA ARG A 146 3.42 6.41 -14.58
C ARG A 146 4.65 5.59 -14.18
N ALA A 147 5.33 5.96 -13.10
CA ALA A 147 6.52 5.26 -12.64
C ALA A 147 6.23 3.81 -12.22
N HIS A 148 5.08 3.56 -11.56
CA HIS A 148 4.66 2.20 -11.22
C HIS A 148 4.28 1.40 -12.47
N ALA A 149 3.52 1.99 -13.40
CA ALA A 149 3.15 1.35 -14.65
C ALA A 149 4.38 1.02 -15.51
N GLU A 150 5.38 1.92 -15.61
CA GLU A 150 6.67 1.67 -16.27
C GLU A 150 7.42 0.48 -15.66
N ALA A 151 7.31 0.29 -14.35
CA ALA A 151 7.88 -0.89 -13.65
C ALA A 151 7.03 -2.17 -13.82
N GLY A 152 5.88 -2.08 -14.47
CA GLY A 152 4.94 -3.20 -14.64
C GLY A 152 4.12 -3.50 -13.40
N LEU A 153 4.02 -2.59 -12.42
CA LEU A 153 3.25 -2.77 -11.19
C LEU A 153 1.88 -2.10 -11.29
N ARG A 154 0.91 -2.68 -10.60
CA ARG A 154 -0.40 -2.07 -10.42
C ARG A 154 -0.36 -1.06 -9.29
N VAL A 155 -1.03 0.09 -9.48
CA VAL A 155 -1.09 1.13 -8.46
C VAL A 155 -2.50 1.74 -8.36
N VAL A 156 -2.96 1.92 -7.14
CA VAL A 156 -4.09 2.79 -6.81
C VAL A 156 -3.51 4.06 -6.22
N VAL A 157 -3.62 5.18 -6.94
CA VAL A 157 -3.07 6.47 -6.50
C VAL A 157 -4.12 7.20 -5.67
N GLY A 158 -3.85 7.35 -4.38
CA GLY A 158 -4.71 8.08 -3.47
C GLY A 158 -4.39 9.58 -3.47
N VAL A 159 -5.36 10.39 -3.86
CA VAL A 159 -5.30 11.85 -3.85
C VAL A 159 -6.49 12.45 -3.14
N GLY A 160 -6.30 13.59 -2.48
CA GLY A 160 -7.36 14.27 -1.76
C GLY A 160 -6.91 15.64 -1.28
N PRO A 161 -7.84 16.50 -0.84
CA PRO A 161 -7.49 17.80 -0.30
C PRO A 161 -6.72 17.63 1.01
N PRO A 162 -5.88 18.61 1.39
CA PRO A 162 -5.28 18.64 2.71
C PRO A 162 -6.37 18.79 3.80
N ASP A 163 -6.05 18.38 5.03
CA ASP A 163 -6.98 18.51 6.15
C ASP A 163 -7.32 19.99 6.43
N PRO A 164 -8.60 20.39 6.33
CA PRO A 164 -9.00 21.79 6.54
C PRO A 164 -8.80 22.29 7.97
N LEU A 165 -8.74 21.40 8.95
CA LEU A 165 -8.45 21.74 10.35
C LEU A 165 -6.95 21.87 10.63
N PHE A 166 -6.13 21.68 9.61
CA PHE A 166 -4.68 21.63 9.73
C PHE A 166 -4.01 22.81 9.02
N PRO A 167 -3.76 23.92 9.69
CA PRO A 167 -2.95 25.00 9.14
C PRO A 167 -1.46 24.60 9.20
N HIS A 168 -1.03 23.67 8.36
CA HIS A 168 0.41 23.37 8.22
C HIS A 168 1.15 24.38 7.42
N LEU A 169 0.42 25.11 6.63
CA LEU A 169 0.92 25.99 5.62
C LEU A 169 0.58 27.41 6.06
N GLU A 170 1.43 28.32 5.71
CA GLU A 170 1.14 29.75 5.85
C GLU A 170 -0.14 30.10 5.10
N ASP A 171 -0.89 31.09 5.60
CA ASP A 171 -2.08 31.56 4.91
C ASP A 171 -1.72 32.76 3.98
N PRO A 172 -1.95 32.67 2.66
CA PRO A 172 -2.51 31.55 1.92
C PRO A 172 -1.51 30.39 1.77
N TRP A 173 -2.04 29.17 1.67
CA TRP A 173 -1.22 28.01 1.40
C TRP A 173 -0.44 28.18 0.10
N HIS A 174 0.81 27.74 0.09
CA HIS A 174 1.64 27.80 -1.12
C HIS A 174 2.62 26.64 -1.19
N ALA A 175 2.98 26.29 -2.42
CA ALA A 175 4.07 25.39 -2.74
C ALA A 175 5.13 26.13 -3.55
N THR A 176 6.34 25.59 -3.65
CA THR A 176 7.35 26.06 -4.58
C THR A 176 7.42 25.12 -5.76
N ARG A 177 7.15 25.65 -6.96
CA ARG A 177 7.40 24.97 -8.23
C ARG A 177 8.85 25.22 -8.64
N TRP A 178 9.52 24.14 -9.02
CA TRP A 178 10.89 24.20 -9.56
C TRP A 178 10.88 23.81 -11.03
N ASP A 179 11.30 24.70 -11.88
CA ASP A 179 11.49 24.50 -13.32
C ASP A 179 12.86 25.05 -13.78
N ALA A 180 13.11 25.07 -15.10
CA ALA A 180 14.36 25.56 -15.66
C ALA A 180 14.61 27.09 -15.41
N ALA A 181 13.56 27.85 -15.12
CA ALA A 181 13.66 29.27 -14.79
C ALA A 181 13.93 29.53 -13.30
N GLY A 182 13.85 28.49 -12.47
CA GLY A 182 14.07 28.54 -11.02
C GLY A 182 12.81 28.38 -10.20
N PRO A 183 12.84 28.76 -8.91
CA PRO A 183 11.72 28.59 -8.01
C PRO A 183 10.61 29.62 -8.25
N THR A 184 9.37 29.16 -8.29
CA THR A 184 8.17 30.01 -8.36
C THR A 184 7.23 29.66 -7.22
N ARG A 185 6.77 30.67 -6.46
CA ARG A 185 5.77 30.49 -5.40
C ARG A 185 4.38 30.32 -6.04
N VAL A 186 3.70 29.22 -5.76
CA VAL A 186 2.38 28.89 -6.27
C VAL A 186 1.40 28.82 -5.11
N PRO A 187 0.48 29.79 -4.97
CA PRO A 187 -0.57 29.71 -3.95
C PRO A 187 -1.62 28.69 -4.36
N PHE A 188 -2.21 28.03 -3.38
CA PHE A 188 -3.37 27.16 -3.57
C PHE A 188 -4.28 27.21 -2.33
N ASP A 189 -5.46 26.66 -2.45
CA ASP A 189 -6.43 26.51 -1.37
C ASP A 189 -7.04 25.11 -1.36
N TYR A 190 -7.93 24.85 -0.41
CA TYR A 190 -8.60 23.58 -0.25
C TYR A 190 -9.37 23.15 -1.51
N GLU A 191 -10.13 24.08 -2.11
CA GLU A 191 -10.97 23.78 -3.27
C GLU A 191 -10.14 23.52 -4.53
N SER A 192 -9.08 24.29 -4.75
CA SER A 192 -8.16 24.04 -5.85
C SER A 192 -7.42 22.70 -5.69
N ALA A 193 -6.99 22.35 -4.49
CA ALA A 193 -6.38 21.05 -4.20
C ALA A 193 -7.36 19.88 -4.41
N LEU A 194 -8.62 20.06 -4.01
CA LEU A 194 -9.66 19.07 -4.28
C LEU A 194 -9.92 18.94 -5.79
N SER A 195 -10.03 20.05 -6.51
CA SER A 195 -10.21 20.04 -7.98
C SER A 195 -9.08 19.28 -8.67
N VAL A 196 -7.82 19.56 -8.33
CA VAL A 196 -6.65 18.85 -8.85
C VAL A 196 -6.73 17.34 -8.56
N SER A 197 -7.15 16.97 -7.34
CA SER A 197 -7.30 15.57 -6.94
C SER A 197 -8.36 14.86 -7.80
N LEU A 198 -9.50 15.49 -8.03
CA LEU A 198 -10.57 14.94 -8.88
C LEU A 198 -10.13 14.80 -10.35
N ASP A 199 -9.35 15.76 -10.86
CA ASP A 199 -8.83 15.69 -12.23
C ASP A 199 -7.82 14.54 -12.39
N VAL A 200 -6.96 14.29 -11.40
CA VAL A 200 -6.07 13.12 -11.38
C VAL A 200 -6.88 11.82 -11.44
N ILE A 201 -7.93 11.68 -10.60
CA ILE A 201 -8.77 10.47 -10.59
C ILE A 201 -9.42 10.25 -11.96
N ARG A 202 -9.96 11.31 -12.57
CA ARG A 202 -10.59 11.24 -13.90
C ARG A 202 -9.59 10.91 -15.00
N GLU A 203 -8.38 11.50 -14.98
CA GLU A 203 -7.32 11.20 -15.95
C GLU A 203 -6.90 9.74 -15.87
N LEU A 204 -6.71 9.20 -14.66
CA LEU A 204 -6.38 7.80 -14.46
C LEU A 204 -7.51 6.85 -14.89
N ALA A 205 -8.77 7.23 -14.68
CA ALA A 205 -9.92 6.46 -15.14
C ALA A 205 -10.09 6.46 -16.66
N ALA A 206 -9.67 7.52 -17.35
CA ALA A 206 -9.74 7.66 -18.81
C ALA A 206 -8.55 6.97 -19.52
N GLY A 207 -7.53 6.54 -18.80
CA GLY A 207 -6.35 5.89 -19.37
C GLY A 207 -6.66 4.47 -19.86
N ASP A 208 -6.01 4.06 -20.96
CA ASP A 208 -6.18 2.71 -21.55
C ASP A 208 -5.48 1.59 -20.73
N GLY A 209 -4.82 1.94 -19.61
CA GLY A 209 -3.99 1.00 -18.84
C GLY A 209 -4.68 0.44 -17.60
N ASP A 210 -4.72 -0.89 -17.47
CA ASP A 210 -5.22 -1.59 -16.27
C ASP A 210 -4.27 -1.49 -15.04
N LEU A 211 -3.11 -0.84 -15.20
CA LEU A 211 -2.09 -0.80 -14.15
C LEU A 211 -2.25 0.37 -13.17
N ALA A 212 -2.94 1.46 -13.53
CA ALA A 212 -3.07 2.62 -12.65
C ALA A 212 -4.53 3.05 -12.51
N ARG A 213 -4.98 3.24 -11.26
CA ARG A 213 -6.31 3.74 -10.90
C ARG A 213 -6.18 4.85 -9.86
N GLY A 214 -7.18 5.71 -9.73
CA GLY A 214 -7.26 6.72 -8.68
C GLY A 214 -8.21 6.32 -7.57
N CYS A 215 -7.97 6.83 -6.35
CA CYS A 215 -8.94 6.82 -5.26
C CYS A 215 -8.96 8.17 -4.54
N LEU A 216 -10.08 8.48 -3.87
CA LEU A 216 -10.19 9.70 -3.08
C LEU A 216 -9.60 9.44 -1.69
N ALA A 217 -8.62 10.25 -1.28
CA ALA A 217 -7.85 10.01 -0.06
C ALA A 217 -7.73 11.27 0.82
N PRO A 218 -8.85 11.73 1.44
CA PRO A 218 -8.77 12.76 2.46
C PRO A 218 -7.96 12.24 3.66
N PRO A 219 -7.09 13.06 4.27
CA PRO A 219 -6.25 12.61 5.38
C PRO A 219 -7.07 12.08 6.57
N TYR A 220 -8.15 12.75 6.93
CA TYR A 220 -9.01 12.39 8.07
C TYR A 220 -10.47 12.70 7.75
N LEU A 221 -11.33 11.69 7.72
CA LEU A 221 -12.78 11.88 7.51
C LEU A 221 -13.48 12.55 8.70
N PHE A 222 -13.13 12.13 9.91
CA PHE A 222 -13.76 12.63 11.14
C PHE A 222 -12.85 13.53 11.96
N GLY A 223 -11.92 14.20 11.28
CA GLY A 223 -10.93 15.05 11.89
C GLY A 223 -9.80 14.25 12.55
N ARG A 224 -8.79 14.99 12.97
CA ARG A 224 -7.56 14.40 13.49
C ARG A 224 -7.62 14.17 14.99
N HIS A 225 -7.44 12.94 15.42
CA HIS A 225 -7.44 12.53 16.84
C HIS A 225 -6.06 12.05 17.34
N VAL A 226 -4.99 12.39 16.62
CA VAL A 226 -3.63 11.99 16.98
C VAL A 226 -2.79 13.20 17.34
N ALA A 227 -2.14 13.16 18.51
CA ALA A 227 -1.12 14.12 18.88
C ALA A 227 0.19 13.81 18.16
N HIS A 228 0.70 14.73 17.36
CA HIS A 228 2.01 14.61 16.74
C HIS A 228 2.93 15.73 17.20
N LYS A 229 4.22 15.43 17.47
CA LYS A 229 5.17 16.42 18.00
C LYS A 229 5.37 17.62 17.07
N LEU A 230 5.26 17.39 15.75
CA LEU A 230 5.51 18.39 14.72
C LEU A 230 4.27 19.14 14.26
N LEU A 231 3.09 18.75 14.72
CA LEU A 231 1.83 19.29 14.25
C LEU A 231 1.09 19.94 15.42
N PRO A 232 0.42 21.10 15.21
CA PRO A 232 -0.34 21.74 16.26
C PRO A 232 -1.30 20.74 16.92
N ARG A 233 -1.33 20.73 18.26
CA ARG A 233 -2.21 19.85 19.05
C ARG A 233 -3.63 20.39 19.03
N ARG A 234 -4.26 20.38 17.86
CA ARG A 234 -5.67 20.70 17.74
C ARG A 234 -6.44 19.42 17.45
N PHE A 235 -7.24 19.01 18.40
CA PHE A 235 -8.23 17.96 18.20
C PHE A 235 -9.57 18.60 17.83
N PRO A 236 -10.43 17.92 17.07
CA PRO A 236 -11.80 18.36 16.83
C PRO A 236 -12.54 18.54 18.14
N THR A 237 -13.38 19.57 18.18
CA THR A 237 -14.27 19.87 19.29
C THR A 237 -15.72 19.72 18.86
N ALA A 238 -16.67 19.73 19.80
CA ALA A 238 -18.09 19.68 19.45
C ALA A 238 -18.53 20.81 18.50
N SER A 239 -17.88 21.99 18.56
CA SER A 239 -18.17 23.10 17.65
C SER A 239 -17.71 22.85 16.20
N ASP A 240 -16.79 21.91 15.97
CA ASP A 240 -16.30 21.55 14.63
C ASP A 240 -17.20 20.49 13.95
N ALA A 241 -18.10 19.82 14.70
CA ALA A 241 -18.86 18.67 14.26
C ALA A 241 -19.66 18.89 12.96
N ALA A 242 -20.36 20.03 12.89
CA ALA A 242 -21.18 20.35 11.72
C ALA A 242 -20.34 20.55 10.43
N SER A 243 -19.12 21.08 10.54
CA SER A 243 -18.23 21.24 9.39
C SER A 243 -17.59 19.92 8.98
N ILE A 244 -17.15 19.13 9.97
CA ILE A 244 -16.58 17.80 9.75
C ILE A 244 -17.61 16.86 9.11
N GLY A 245 -18.84 16.85 9.63
CA GLY A 245 -19.91 16.03 9.07
C GLY A 245 -20.20 16.36 7.61
N ARG A 246 -20.40 17.65 7.31
CA ARG A 246 -20.64 18.06 5.90
C ARG A 246 -19.47 17.69 4.97
N GLU A 247 -18.23 17.81 5.45
CA GLU A 247 -17.08 17.47 4.61
C GLU A 247 -16.95 15.95 4.44
N ALA A 248 -17.20 15.17 5.48
CA ALA A 248 -17.20 13.71 5.38
C ALA A 248 -18.30 13.21 4.42
N GLU A 249 -19.52 13.76 4.49
CA GLU A 249 -20.61 13.50 3.56
C GLU A 249 -20.24 13.90 2.11
N ARG A 250 -19.57 15.05 1.95
CA ARG A 250 -19.09 15.50 0.64
C ARG A 250 -18.07 14.55 0.05
N MET A 251 -17.07 14.10 0.85
CA MET A 251 -16.08 13.12 0.39
C MET A 251 -16.74 11.79 0.02
N ARG A 252 -17.72 11.34 0.81
CA ARG A 252 -18.48 10.14 0.50
C ARG A 252 -19.22 10.28 -0.83
N SER A 253 -19.98 11.36 -1.01
CA SER A 253 -20.71 11.63 -2.26
C SER A 253 -19.80 11.69 -3.48
N LEU A 254 -18.63 12.34 -3.37
CA LEU A 254 -17.67 12.40 -4.46
C LEU A 254 -17.08 11.03 -4.81
N ALA A 255 -16.80 10.20 -3.81
CA ALA A 255 -16.32 8.84 -4.03
C ALA A 255 -17.38 7.97 -4.72
N ASP A 256 -18.66 8.09 -4.31
CA ASP A 256 -19.79 7.41 -4.92
C ASP A 256 -19.99 7.84 -6.38
N ASP A 257 -20.00 9.16 -6.65
CA ASP A 257 -20.18 9.73 -7.99
C ASP A 257 -19.08 9.29 -8.97
N LEU A 258 -17.85 9.11 -8.45
CA LEU A 258 -16.71 8.66 -9.24
C LEU A 258 -16.58 7.13 -9.29
N GLY A 259 -17.29 6.39 -8.44
CA GLY A 259 -17.18 4.94 -8.31
C GLY A 259 -15.78 4.48 -7.84
N VAL A 260 -15.16 5.22 -6.90
CA VAL A 260 -13.81 4.95 -6.41
C VAL A 260 -13.77 4.69 -4.91
N LEU A 261 -12.71 4.05 -4.45
CA LEU A 261 -12.46 3.85 -3.02
C LEU A 261 -12.28 5.18 -2.30
N LEU A 262 -12.71 5.24 -1.04
CA LEU A 262 -12.44 6.31 -0.10
C LEU A 262 -11.38 5.83 0.89
N HIS A 263 -10.18 6.41 0.82
CA HIS A 263 -9.05 6.04 1.67
C HIS A 263 -8.76 7.13 2.71
N THR A 264 -8.62 6.76 3.98
CA THR A 264 -8.43 7.75 5.05
C THR A 264 -7.64 7.19 6.23
N HIS A 265 -7.20 8.05 7.15
CA HIS A 265 -6.60 7.64 8.41
C HIS A 265 -7.61 7.73 9.53
N MET A 266 -7.64 6.73 10.40
CA MET A 266 -8.40 6.77 11.64
C MET A 266 -7.59 6.20 12.81
N PHE A 267 -7.76 6.78 13.96
CA PHE A 267 -7.11 6.40 15.21
C PHE A 267 -8.15 6.41 16.31
N ARG A 268 -7.76 5.96 17.49
CA ARG A 268 -8.61 6.04 18.68
C ARG A 268 -9.29 7.42 18.81
N GLY A 269 -10.58 7.43 18.94
CA GLY A 269 -11.41 8.62 19.08
C GLY A 269 -12.00 9.16 17.77
N SER A 270 -11.51 8.73 16.59
CA SER A 270 -12.03 9.23 15.32
C SER A 270 -13.47 8.82 15.08
N VAL A 271 -13.78 7.54 15.20
CA VAL A 271 -15.14 7.02 15.02
C VAL A 271 -16.01 7.35 16.24
N ALA A 272 -15.44 7.32 17.45
CA ALA A 272 -16.16 7.72 18.67
C ALA A 272 -16.66 9.16 18.58
N TYR A 273 -15.84 10.09 18.07
CA TYR A 273 -16.25 11.46 17.80
C TYR A 273 -17.43 11.55 16.83
N ALA A 274 -17.37 10.79 15.73
CA ALA A 274 -18.45 10.76 14.75
C ALA A 274 -19.76 10.21 15.39
N LEU A 275 -19.67 9.11 16.13
CA LEU A 275 -20.81 8.52 16.82
C LEU A 275 -21.43 9.50 17.84
N GLU A 276 -20.61 10.22 18.59
CA GLU A 276 -21.07 11.17 19.60
C GLU A 276 -21.69 12.44 18.99
N HIS A 277 -21.11 12.98 17.93
CA HIS A 277 -21.47 14.33 17.46
C HIS A 277 -22.24 14.32 16.14
N LEU A 278 -22.14 13.30 15.31
CA LEU A 278 -22.92 13.16 14.06
C LEU A 278 -24.07 12.16 14.24
N GLY A 279 -23.92 11.21 15.16
CA GLY A 279 -24.88 10.13 15.39
C GLY A 279 -24.56 8.86 14.59
N ALA A 280 -25.15 7.74 15.01
CA ALA A 280 -24.85 6.42 14.46
C ALA A 280 -25.25 6.31 12.96
N ASP A 281 -26.45 6.80 12.59
CA ASP A 281 -26.97 6.71 11.22
C ASP A 281 -26.10 7.51 10.23
N ALA A 282 -25.70 8.74 10.59
CA ALA A 282 -24.85 9.57 9.74
C ALA A 282 -23.44 8.99 9.64
N THR A 283 -22.90 8.45 10.73
CA THR A 283 -21.60 7.77 10.71
C THR A 283 -21.64 6.54 9.82
N ALA A 284 -22.67 5.70 9.92
CA ALA A 284 -22.84 4.51 9.11
C ALA A 284 -23.04 4.84 7.62
N ALA A 285 -23.68 5.97 7.28
CA ALA A 285 -23.85 6.40 5.90
C ALA A 285 -22.54 6.83 5.20
N ILE A 286 -21.54 7.24 5.99
CA ILE A 286 -20.23 7.63 5.48
C ILE A 286 -19.30 6.42 5.33
N LEU A 287 -19.38 5.47 6.27
CA LEU A 287 -18.58 4.25 6.30
C LEU A 287 -19.14 3.19 5.36
N GLY A 288 -18.30 2.29 4.86
CA GLY A 288 -18.73 1.22 3.97
C GLY A 288 -17.57 0.28 3.57
N PRO A 289 -17.87 -0.78 2.82
CA PRO A 289 -16.87 -1.77 2.40
C PRO A 289 -15.84 -1.22 1.39
N ASP A 290 -16.09 -0.06 0.83
CA ASP A 290 -15.21 0.69 -0.06
C ASP A 290 -14.40 1.79 0.66
N VAL A 291 -14.52 1.87 2.00
CA VAL A 291 -13.71 2.75 2.85
C VAL A 291 -12.51 1.97 3.37
N VAL A 292 -11.30 2.39 2.97
CA VAL A 292 -10.03 1.85 3.43
C VAL A 292 -9.46 2.76 4.51
N ILE A 293 -9.26 2.20 5.69
CA ILE A 293 -8.81 2.94 6.89
C ILE A 293 -7.38 2.55 7.23
N ALA A 294 -6.47 3.50 7.11
CA ALA A 294 -5.09 3.31 7.52
C ALA A 294 -4.96 3.36 9.05
N HIS A 295 -4.09 2.52 9.59
CA HIS A 295 -3.69 2.38 11.00
C HIS A 295 -4.74 1.75 11.92
N ALA A 296 -5.83 2.43 12.23
CA ALA A 296 -6.84 1.97 13.19
C ALA A 296 -6.29 1.66 14.60
N ASN A 297 -5.27 2.44 15.05
CA ASN A 297 -4.56 2.18 16.31
C ASN A 297 -5.38 2.52 17.54
N GLY A 298 -5.36 1.60 18.52
CA GLY A 298 -5.90 1.81 19.85
C GLY A 298 -7.40 2.06 19.90
N LEU A 299 -8.16 1.68 18.88
CA LEU A 299 -9.61 1.86 18.82
C LEU A 299 -10.30 1.30 20.06
N ALA A 300 -11.35 2.00 20.52
CA ALA A 300 -12.24 1.49 21.55
C ALA A 300 -13.22 0.47 20.97
N GLU A 301 -13.82 -0.37 21.82
CA GLU A 301 -14.74 -1.45 21.41
C GLU A 301 -15.87 -0.94 20.51
N ALA A 302 -16.54 0.16 20.88
CA ALA A 302 -17.60 0.75 20.07
C ALA A 302 -17.13 1.23 18.68
N GLU A 303 -15.86 1.65 18.54
CA GLU A 303 -15.27 2.01 17.26
C GLU A 303 -15.03 0.77 16.40
N VAL A 304 -14.53 -0.32 17.02
CA VAL A 304 -14.33 -1.62 16.38
C VAL A 304 -15.66 -2.18 15.86
N GLU A 305 -16.70 -2.17 16.70
CA GLU A 305 -18.06 -2.61 16.33
C GLU A 305 -18.62 -1.82 15.15
N ALA A 306 -18.50 -0.48 15.18
CA ALA A 306 -19.01 0.38 14.10
C ALA A 306 -18.29 0.14 12.77
N LEU A 307 -16.96 0.00 12.78
CA LEU A 307 -16.17 -0.27 11.58
C LEU A 307 -16.43 -1.68 11.03
N GLY A 308 -16.56 -2.66 11.92
CA GLY A 308 -16.91 -4.03 11.56
C GLY A 308 -18.30 -4.14 10.94
N ALA A 309 -19.31 -3.52 11.58
CA ALA A 309 -20.69 -3.51 11.09
C ALA A 309 -20.82 -2.82 9.72
N ALA A 310 -20.00 -1.80 9.44
CA ALA A 310 -19.93 -1.14 8.14
C ALA A 310 -19.15 -1.96 7.10
N GLY A 311 -18.44 -3.02 7.49
CA GLY A 311 -17.61 -3.84 6.61
C GLY A 311 -16.38 -3.10 6.05
N CYS A 312 -15.90 -2.07 6.75
CA CYS A 312 -14.75 -1.29 6.32
C CYS A 312 -13.49 -2.15 6.12
N ALA A 313 -12.61 -1.72 5.23
CA ALA A 313 -11.28 -2.29 5.09
C ALA A 313 -10.29 -1.56 6.02
N ILE A 314 -9.46 -2.33 6.73
CA ILE A 314 -8.45 -1.81 7.66
C ILE A 314 -7.07 -2.14 7.13
N ALA A 315 -6.29 -1.13 6.79
CA ALA A 315 -4.89 -1.25 6.43
C ALA A 315 -4.03 -1.09 7.70
N ALA A 316 -3.83 -2.17 8.44
CA ALA A 316 -3.00 -2.16 9.63
C ALA A 316 -1.51 -2.01 9.26
N VAL A 317 -0.79 -1.21 10.03
CA VAL A 317 0.64 -0.93 9.80
C VAL A 317 1.43 -1.30 11.05
N PRO A 318 1.82 -2.57 11.20
CA PRO A 318 2.38 -3.09 12.45
C PRO A 318 3.73 -2.48 12.82
N THR A 319 4.60 -2.21 11.86
CA THR A 319 5.91 -1.60 12.10
C THR A 319 5.85 -0.11 12.45
N THR A 320 4.77 0.59 12.09
CA THR A 320 4.52 1.97 12.51
C THR A 320 4.07 2.05 13.96
N HIS A 321 3.36 1.05 14.45
CA HIS A 321 2.83 1.00 15.82
C HIS A 321 3.93 1.01 16.87
N GLU A 322 5.03 0.32 16.62
CA GLU A 322 6.17 0.23 17.54
C GLU A 322 6.75 1.62 17.88
N ASN A 323 6.51 2.61 17.01
CA ASN A 323 7.15 3.91 17.07
C ASN A 323 6.21 5.08 17.37
N LEU A 324 4.90 4.92 17.21
CA LEU A 324 3.96 6.04 17.33
C LEU A 324 3.26 6.16 18.69
N TRP A 325 3.45 5.24 19.63
CA TRP A 325 2.91 5.29 21.01
C TRP A 325 1.37 5.31 21.10
N TYR A 326 0.67 4.96 19.99
CA TYR A 326 -0.80 5.02 19.92
C TYR A 326 -1.48 3.68 20.20
N GLY A 327 -0.72 2.68 20.60
CA GLY A 327 -1.18 1.30 20.72
C GLY A 327 -1.22 0.58 19.39
N VAL A 328 -1.67 -0.66 19.39
CA VAL A 328 -1.80 -1.52 18.21
C VAL A 328 -3.21 -1.41 17.62
N ALA A 329 -3.34 -1.69 16.33
CA ALA A 329 -4.65 -1.93 15.74
C ALA A 329 -5.24 -3.22 16.34
N PRO A 330 -6.48 -3.23 16.82
CA PRO A 330 -7.11 -4.43 17.37
C PRO A 330 -7.56 -5.38 16.23
N MET A 331 -6.58 -5.90 15.46
CA MET A 331 -6.81 -6.62 14.20
C MET A 331 -7.75 -7.82 14.38
N VAL A 332 -7.60 -8.58 15.48
CA VAL A 332 -8.45 -9.73 15.77
C VAL A 332 -9.89 -9.27 16.01
N GLY A 333 -10.10 -8.30 16.89
CA GLY A 333 -11.43 -7.76 17.18
C GLY A 333 -12.11 -7.13 15.96
N LEU A 334 -11.36 -6.40 15.13
CA LEU A 334 -11.87 -5.81 13.88
C LEU A 334 -12.34 -6.88 12.89
N ARG A 335 -11.55 -7.93 12.69
CA ARG A 335 -11.93 -9.08 11.85
C ARG A 335 -13.18 -9.78 12.40
N ASP A 336 -13.20 -10.04 13.70
CA ASP A 336 -14.31 -10.76 14.36
C ASP A 336 -15.60 -9.91 14.35
N ALA A 337 -15.50 -8.57 14.31
CA ALA A 337 -16.61 -7.65 14.11
C ALA A 337 -17.08 -7.54 12.64
N GLY A 338 -16.34 -8.07 11.67
CA GLY A 338 -16.72 -8.11 10.24
C GLY A 338 -15.93 -7.19 9.32
N ALA A 339 -14.93 -6.46 9.82
CA ALA A 339 -14.03 -5.67 8.99
C ALA A 339 -13.09 -6.55 8.14
N VAL A 340 -12.67 -6.04 6.97
CA VAL A 340 -11.62 -6.67 6.16
C VAL A 340 -10.27 -6.16 6.66
N VAL A 341 -9.50 -6.99 7.35
CA VAL A 341 -8.21 -6.57 7.92
C VAL A 341 -7.06 -6.97 7.01
N THR A 342 -6.19 -6.02 6.69
CA THR A 342 -5.00 -6.19 5.86
C THR A 342 -3.74 -5.70 6.57
N ILE A 343 -2.57 -6.12 6.07
CA ILE A 343 -1.27 -5.65 6.55
C ILE A 343 -0.63 -4.80 5.46
N SER A 344 -0.05 -3.68 5.83
CA SER A 344 0.48 -2.68 4.91
C SER A 344 1.80 -2.08 5.40
N SER A 345 2.59 -1.56 4.46
CA SER A 345 3.94 -1.06 4.74
C SER A 345 3.99 0.38 5.25
N ASP A 346 2.97 1.22 4.98
CA ASP A 346 3.02 2.67 5.18
C ASP A 346 4.16 3.31 4.36
N GLY A 347 4.66 4.45 4.76
CA GLY A 347 5.79 5.10 4.11
C GLY A 347 7.14 4.54 4.55
N ALA A 348 8.10 4.52 3.64
CA ALA A 348 9.42 3.98 3.89
C ALA A 348 10.29 4.82 4.84
N ALA A 349 10.01 6.10 5.02
CA ALA A 349 10.75 6.98 5.92
C ALA A 349 10.10 7.07 7.31
N PRO A 350 10.88 7.43 8.33
CA PRO A 350 12.33 7.60 8.27
C PRO A 350 13.14 6.29 8.42
N TYR A 351 12.52 5.18 8.84
CA TYR A 351 13.23 3.95 9.25
C TYR A 351 12.55 2.65 8.79
N ARG A 352 11.56 2.71 7.91
CA ARG A 352 10.81 1.55 7.42
C ARG A 352 11.29 1.09 6.04
N SER A 353 10.75 -0.03 5.59
CA SER A 353 10.94 -0.57 4.24
C SER A 353 9.58 -0.88 3.61
N LEU A 354 9.58 -1.12 2.30
CA LEU A 354 8.38 -1.57 1.58
C LEU A 354 8.33 -3.11 1.46
N ASP A 355 9.03 -3.79 2.36
CA ASP A 355 9.08 -5.26 2.44
C ASP A 355 7.96 -5.77 3.36
N LEU A 356 6.83 -6.16 2.78
CA LEU A 356 5.66 -6.66 3.51
C LEU A 356 5.95 -7.93 4.32
N TRP A 357 6.94 -8.75 3.93
CA TRP A 357 7.29 -9.95 4.70
C TRP A 357 7.70 -9.61 6.13
N ARG A 358 8.36 -8.49 6.34
CA ARG A 358 8.72 -7.99 7.68
C ARG A 358 7.50 -7.59 8.49
N ASP A 359 6.48 -7.04 7.83
CA ASP A 359 5.25 -6.61 8.48
C ASP A 359 4.37 -7.79 8.90
N LEU A 360 4.43 -8.95 8.20
CA LEU A 360 3.70 -10.16 8.57
C LEU A 360 4.10 -10.67 9.96
N GLY A 361 5.41 -10.85 10.19
CA GLY A 361 5.92 -11.27 11.49
C GLY A 361 5.60 -10.25 12.59
N SER A 362 5.79 -8.96 12.32
CA SER A 362 5.50 -7.87 13.27
C SER A 362 4.03 -7.85 13.67
N ALA A 363 3.10 -7.99 12.71
CA ALA A 363 1.67 -8.07 12.96
C ALA A 363 1.32 -9.22 13.90
N THR A 364 1.87 -10.39 13.62
CA THR A 364 1.64 -11.60 14.40
C THR A 364 2.14 -11.43 15.83
N TRP A 365 3.38 -10.98 16.02
CA TRP A 365 3.97 -10.78 17.35
C TRP A 365 3.24 -9.72 18.18
N ASN A 366 2.80 -8.63 17.55
CA ASN A 366 2.01 -7.59 18.20
C ASN A 366 0.68 -8.16 18.73
N MET A 367 0.00 -9.00 17.95
CA MET A 367 -1.25 -9.61 18.37
C MET A 367 -1.04 -10.67 19.45
N TRP A 368 -0.02 -11.52 19.33
CA TRP A 368 0.33 -12.49 20.38
C TRP A 368 0.63 -11.80 21.71
N HIS A 369 1.38 -10.71 21.67
CA HIS A 369 1.67 -9.91 22.87
C HIS A 369 0.39 -9.28 23.44
N HIS A 370 -0.44 -8.69 22.59
CA HIS A 370 -1.67 -8.01 23.00
C HIS A 370 -2.69 -8.98 23.64
N HIS A 371 -2.85 -10.16 23.06
CA HIS A 371 -3.82 -11.16 23.54
C HIS A 371 -3.24 -12.14 24.57
N HIS A 372 -1.92 -12.11 24.81
CA HIS A 372 -1.21 -13.15 25.60
C HIS A 372 -1.49 -14.58 25.09
N ASP A 373 -1.69 -14.74 23.78
CA ASP A 373 -2.07 -15.97 23.13
C ASP A 373 -1.38 -16.09 21.76
N GLN A 374 -0.60 -17.15 21.55
CA GLN A 374 0.03 -17.45 20.27
C GLN A 374 -0.90 -18.18 19.27
N GLY A 375 -2.10 -18.55 19.69
CA GLY A 375 -3.12 -19.16 18.83
C GLY A 375 -3.88 -18.17 17.95
N VAL A 376 -3.78 -16.87 18.25
CA VAL A 376 -4.36 -15.84 17.37
C VAL A 376 -3.47 -15.61 16.15
N MET A 377 -4.02 -15.13 15.04
CA MET A 377 -3.28 -14.86 13.80
C MET A 377 -2.64 -16.10 13.17
N ALA A 378 -3.48 -17.07 12.81
CA ALA A 378 -3.02 -18.26 12.08
C ALA A 378 -2.25 -17.86 10.79
N PRO A 379 -1.11 -18.49 10.47
CA PRO A 379 -0.22 -18.07 9.39
C PRO A 379 -0.90 -17.94 8.01
N GLU A 380 -1.80 -18.86 7.66
CA GLU A 380 -2.58 -18.76 6.43
C GLU A 380 -3.44 -17.50 6.41
N GLY A 381 -4.11 -17.16 7.52
CA GLY A 381 -4.88 -15.93 7.67
C GLY A 381 -4.00 -14.67 7.51
N VAL A 382 -2.77 -14.71 8.01
CA VAL A 382 -1.81 -13.61 7.85
C VAL A 382 -1.40 -13.43 6.39
N LEU A 383 -1.15 -14.53 5.65
CA LEU A 383 -0.88 -14.46 4.21
C LEU A 383 -2.08 -13.93 3.41
N ARG A 384 -3.31 -14.25 3.81
CA ARG A 384 -4.53 -13.69 3.21
C ARG A 384 -4.60 -12.17 3.38
N MET A 385 -4.12 -11.62 4.49
CA MET A 385 -4.12 -10.17 4.75
C MET A 385 -3.27 -9.35 3.76
N VAL A 386 -2.36 -9.99 3.04
CA VAL A 386 -1.54 -9.35 1.98
C VAL A 386 -1.82 -9.93 0.58
N THR A 387 -2.85 -10.77 0.44
CA THR A 387 -3.24 -11.40 -0.83
C THR A 387 -4.76 -11.26 -1.04
N SER A 388 -5.56 -12.27 -0.72
CA SER A 388 -7.01 -12.29 -1.00
C SER A 388 -7.81 -11.26 -0.20
N ASP A 389 -7.50 -11.03 1.08
CA ASP A 389 -8.17 -9.99 1.87
C ASP A 389 -7.74 -8.58 1.42
N ALA A 390 -6.46 -8.41 1.05
CA ALA A 390 -5.97 -7.16 0.48
C ALA A 390 -6.64 -6.85 -0.88
N ALA A 391 -6.89 -7.87 -1.70
CA ALA A 391 -7.65 -7.71 -2.94
C ALA A 391 -9.10 -7.32 -2.68
N ARG A 392 -9.74 -7.88 -1.63
CA ARG A 392 -11.09 -7.47 -1.19
C ARG A 392 -11.11 -6.02 -0.73
N ALA A 393 -10.13 -5.61 0.08
CA ALA A 393 -9.99 -4.24 0.58
C ALA A 393 -9.88 -3.20 -0.54
N LEU A 394 -9.24 -3.56 -1.66
CA LEU A 394 -9.12 -2.68 -2.83
C LEU A 394 -10.23 -2.90 -3.89
N GLY A 395 -11.25 -3.71 -3.61
CA GLY A 395 -12.36 -3.96 -4.52
C GLY A 395 -12.01 -4.79 -5.76
N VAL A 396 -10.88 -5.50 -5.76
CA VAL A 396 -10.33 -6.22 -6.93
C VAL A 396 -10.27 -7.74 -6.76
N ALA A 397 -10.93 -8.29 -5.74
CA ALA A 397 -10.90 -9.72 -5.45
C ALA A 397 -11.44 -10.60 -6.58
N HIS A 398 -12.29 -10.07 -7.46
CA HIS A 398 -12.80 -10.75 -8.64
C HIS A 398 -11.74 -10.92 -9.73
N GLU A 399 -10.64 -10.13 -9.67
CA GLU A 399 -9.59 -10.13 -10.68
C GLU A 399 -8.25 -10.70 -10.17
N ARG A 400 -7.95 -10.61 -8.86
CA ARG A 400 -6.63 -10.93 -8.28
C ARG A 400 -6.68 -11.25 -6.79
N GLY A 401 -5.52 -11.56 -6.20
CA GLY A 401 -5.39 -11.87 -4.77
C GLY A 401 -5.46 -13.36 -4.45
N SER A 402 -5.78 -14.19 -5.45
CA SER A 402 -5.72 -15.66 -5.37
C SER A 402 -5.37 -16.24 -6.73
N LEU A 403 -4.81 -17.47 -6.75
CA LEU A 403 -4.49 -18.20 -7.96
C LEU A 403 -5.71 -19.04 -8.40
N GLU A 404 -6.61 -18.42 -9.12
CA GLU A 404 -7.85 -19.05 -9.62
C GLU A 404 -8.00 -18.82 -11.12
N VAL A 405 -8.60 -19.80 -11.81
CA VAL A 405 -8.87 -19.69 -13.25
C VAL A 405 -9.70 -18.47 -13.56
N GLY A 406 -9.28 -17.69 -14.57
CA GLY A 406 -9.92 -16.45 -15.01
C GLY A 406 -9.36 -15.19 -14.36
N LYS A 407 -8.68 -15.27 -13.23
CA LYS A 407 -8.02 -14.11 -12.60
C LYS A 407 -6.74 -13.70 -13.34
N CYS A 408 -6.32 -12.48 -13.11
CA CYS A 408 -5.04 -11.97 -13.60
C CYS A 408 -3.88 -12.84 -13.05
N ALA A 409 -2.92 -13.11 -13.87
CA ALA A 409 -1.73 -13.84 -13.48
C ALA A 409 -0.74 -12.90 -12.79
N ASP A 410 -1.09 -12.49 -11.57
CA ASP A 410 -0.24 -11.76 -10.64
C ASP A 410 0.23 -12.76 -9.57
N LEU A 411 1.48 -13.21 -9.65
CA LEU A 411 2.03 -14.24 -8.75
C LEU A 411 3.49 -14.01 -8.42
N VAL A 412 3.92 -14.60 -7.31
CA VAL A 412 5.32 -14.60 -6.88
C VAL A 412 5.79 -16.01 -6.58
N THR A 413 7.12 -16.23 -6.75
CA THR A 413 7.78 -17.41 -6.21
C THR A 413 8.80 -17.01 -5.15
N VAL A 414 8.88 -17.80 -4.07
CA VAL A 414 9.79 -17.61 -2.94
C VAL A 414 10.74 -18.79 -2.86
N ASP A 415 12.04 -18.54 -2.92
CA ASP A 415 13.09 -19.58 -2.84
C ASP A 415 13.20 -20.10 -1.41
N LEU A 416 12.96 -21.41 -1.21
CA LEU A 416 12.96 -22.07 0.09
C LEU A 416 14.30 -22.75 0.44
N ARG A 417 15.33 -22.62 -0.42
CA ARG A 417 16.65 -23.26 -0.21
C ARG A 417 17.52 -22.51 0.80
N ALA A 418 17.13 -21.32 1.21
CA ALA A 418 17.88 -20.56 2.20
C ALA A 418 17.91 -21.26 3.57
N PRO A 419 19.00 -21.13 4.35
CA PRO A 419 19.16 -21.85 5.64
C PRO A 419 18.03 -21.61 6.64
N HIS A 420 17.40 -20.44 6.62
CA HIS A 420 16.30 -20.09 7.53
C HIS A 420 14.98 -20.83 7.22
N PHE A 421 14.86 -21.50 6.08
CA PHE A 421 13.76 -22.40 5.75
C PHE A 421 14.06 -23.86 6.05
N THR A 422 15.28 -24.20 6.51
CA THR A 422 15.69 -25.60 6.70
C THR A 422 15.67 -26.01 8.17
N PRO A 423 14.97 -27.09 8.58
CA PRO A 423 14.09 -27.91 7.71
C PRO A 423 12.76 -27.22 7.44
N LEU A 424 12.14 -27.46 6.28
CA LEU A 424 10.81 -27.00 5.97
C LEU A 424 9.77 -27.87 6.73
N THR A 425 9.16 -27.31 7.77
CA THR A 425 8.22 -28.03 8.65
C THR A 425 6.78 -27.54 8.51
N SER A 426 6.60 -26.24 8.28
CA SER A 426 5.32 -25.59 8.03
C SER A 426 5.55 -24.43 7.08
N LEU A 427 5.09 -24.57 5.85
CA LEU A 427 5.33 -23.59 4.78
C LEU A 427 4.79 -22.21 5.16
N GLU A 428 3.50 -22.13 5.54
CA GLU A 428 2.83 -20.87 5.83
C GLU A 428 3.45 -20.18 7.05
N TYR A 429 3.79 -20.94 8.10
CA TYR A 429 4.46 -20.41 9.28
C TYR A 429 5.83 -19.85 8.93
N GLN A 430 6.61 -20.59 8.12
CA GLN A 430 7.97 -20.17 7.76
C GLN A 430 7.96 -18.99 6.79
N LEU A 431 6.98 -18.91 5.90
CA LEU A 431 6.78 -17.72 5.06
C LEU A 431 6.46 -16.47 5.90
N VAL A 432 5.55 -16.58 6.88
CA VAL A 432 5.16 -15.44 7.73
C VAL A 432 6.31 -14.94 8.61
N HIS A 433 7.11 -15.86 9.17
CA HIS A 433 8.07 -15.51 10.21
C HIS A 433 9.50 -15.37 9.73
N PHE A 434 9.87 -16.00 8.62
CA PHE A 434 11.28 -16.07 8.18
C PHE A 434 11.51 -15.55 6.77
N ALA A 435 10.49 -15.48 5.91
CA ALA A 435 10.67 -14.91 4.57
C ALA A 435 10.98 -13.41 4.62
N SER A 436 11.66 -12.96 3.58
CA SER A 436 11.99 -11.57 3.31
C SER A 436 11.92 -11.29 1.81
N GLY A 437 11.95 -10.03 1.42
CA GLY A 437 12.03 -9.67 0.01
C GLY A 437 13.26 -10.22 -0.72
N ALA A 438 14.32 -10.63 0.01
CA ALA A 438 15.49 -11.26 -0.58
C ALA A 438 15.22 -12.70 -1.06
N ASP A 439 14.22 -13.36 -0.51
CA ASP A 439 13.85 -14.73 -0.86
C ASP A 439 12.89 -14.79 -2.07
N VAL A 440 12.33 -13.65 -2.48
CA VAL A 440 11.46 -13.57 -3.65
C VAL A 440 12.28 -13.78 -4.92
N HIS A 441 12.01 -14.89 -5.62
CA HIS A 441 12.76 -15.26 -6.82
C HIS A 441 12.13 -14.71 -8.10
N THR A 442 10.84 -14.97 -8.32
CA THR A 442 10.12 -14.52 -9.52
C THR A 442 8.92 -13.67 -9.14
N VAL A 443 8.68 -12.62 -9.92
CA VAL A 443 7.47 -11.79 -9.83
C VAL A 443 6.84 -11.68 -11.20
N VAL A 444 5.56 -12.02 -11.28
CA VAL A 444 4.74 -11.96 -12.50
C VAL A 444 3.58 -11.00 -12.25
N VAL A 445 3.34 -10.08 -13.17
CA VAL A 445 2.20 -9.14 -13.15
C VAL A 445 1.50 -9.19 -14.50
N ALA A 446 0.19 -9.41 -14.50
CA ALA A 446 -0.59 -9.57 -15.73
C ALA A 446 0.00 -10.59 -16.71
N GLY A 447 0.59 -11.68 -16.19
CA GLY A 447 1.26 -12.71 -16.99
C GLY A 447 2.67 -12.37 -17.49
N GLU A 448 3.13 -11.12 -17.27
CA GLU A 448 4.48 -10.71 -17.63
C GLU A 448 5.45 -10.90 -16.45
N VAL A 449 6.58 -11.51 -16.71
CA VAL A 449 7.65 -11.69 -15.74
C VAL A 449 8.38 -10.36 -15.57
N VAL A 450 8.17 -9.67 -14.46
CA VAL A 450 8.81 -8.36 -14.14
C VAL A 450 10.12 -8.52 -13.36
N LYS A 451 10.29 -9.65 -12.66
CA LYS A 451 11.54 -10.03 -11.98
C LYS A 451 11.76 -11.54 -12.09
N HIS A 452 12.99 -11.96 -12.32
CA HIS A 452 13.41 -13.37 -12.23
C HIS A 452 14.88 -13.45 -11.76
N GLY A 453 15.10 -14.09 -10.61
CA GLY A 453 16.38 -13.99 -9.92
C GLY A 453 16.70 -12.53 -9.59
N GLU A 454 17.89 -12.08 -9.95
CA GLU A 454 18.32 -10.70 -9.80
C GLU A 454 18.02 -9.80 -11.03
N VAL A 455 17.33 -10.34 -12.04
CA VAL A 455 17.03 -9.60 -13.28
C VAL A 455 15.64 -8.96 -13.19
N PHE A 456 15.58 -7.65 -13.36
CA PHE A 456 14.35 -6.86 -13.52
C PHE A 456 14.15 -6.57 -15.01
N THR A 457 12.98 -6.89 -15.56
CA THR A 457 12.75 -6.84 -17.02
C THR A 457 12.22 -5.49 -17.50
N LYS A 458 11.67 -4.68 -16.60
CA LYS A 458 11.03 -3.40 -16.93
C LYS A 458 11.87 -2.18 -16.53
N VAL A 459 12.74 -2.33 -15.55
CA VAL A 459 13.56 -1.22 -15.02
C VAL A 459 14.99 -1.69 -14.84
N GLU A 460 15.94 -0.76 -15.00
CA GLU A 460 17.35 -0.99 -14.72
C GLU A 460 17.68 -0.49 -13.31
N PRO A 461 18.01 -1.36 -12.33
CA PRO A 461 18.17 -0.98 -10.93
C PRO A 461 19.21 0.11 -10.69
N ASP A 462 20.37 0.05 -11.36
CA ASP A 462 21.44 1.03 -11.18
C ASP A 462 21.06 2.41 -11.73
N ALA A 463 20.33 2.47 -12.84
CA ALA A 463 19.79 3.71 -13.39
C ALA A 463 18.75 4.33 -12.45
N VAL A 464 17.85 3.52 -11.87
CA VAL A 464 16.85 3.98 -10.89
C VAL A 464 17.54 4.53 -9.64
N ARG A 465 18.55 3.86 -9.12
CA ARG A 465 19.33 4.33 -7.95
C ARG A 465 20.07 5.63 -8.24
N ALA A 466 20.70 5.74 -9.41
CA ALA A 466 21.43 6.95 -9.80
C ALA A 466 20.48 8.17 -9.91
N GLU A 467 19.31 7.99 -10.54
CA GLU A 467 18.26 9.02 -10.63
C GLU A 467 17.78 9.43 -9.23
N ALA A 468 17.49 8.46 -8.36
CA ALA A 468 17.05 8.69 -6.99
C ALA A 468 18.07 9.51 -6.18
N ILE A 469 19.36 9.16 -6.24
CA ILE A 469 20.43 9.88 -5.55
C ILE A 469 20.53 11.32 -6.07
N ALA A 470 20.47 11.52 -7.38
CA ALA A 470 20.59 12.83 -7.99
C ALA A 470 19.42 13.76 -7.59
N GLU A 471 18.19 13.26 -7.62
CA GLU A 471 17.01 14.05 -7.25
C GLU A 471 16.93 14.31 -5.73
N ALA A 472 17.29 13.35 -4.90
CA ALA A 472 17.40 13.54 -3.45
C ALA A 472 18.41 14.66 -3.13
N SER A 473 19.62 14.62 -3.73
CA SER A 473 20.66 15.63 -3.53
C SER A 473 20.17 17.04 -3.91
N ARG A 474 19.47 17.18 -5.05
CA ARG A 474 18.90 18.48 -5.48
C ARG A 474 17.85 18.99 -4.48
N ALA A 475 16.97 18.11 -3.98
CA ALA A 475 15.96 18.49 -3.02
C ALA A 475 16.56 18.90 -1.68
N PHE A 476 17.58 18.19 -1.20
CA PHE A 476 18.29 18.53 0.03
C PHE A 476 19.03 19.86 -0.07
N GLU A 477 19.70 20.12 -1.18
CA GLU A 477 20.34 21.42 -1.45
C GLU A 477 19.32 22.56 -1.43
N ARG A 478 18.17 22.41 -2.11
CA ARG A 478 17.06 23.37 -2.12
C ARG A 478 16.48 23.63 -0.73
N ALA A 479 16.38 22.58 0.09
CA ALA A 479 15.84 22.64 1.45
C ALA A 479 16.85 23.12 2.48
N GLY A 480 18.15 23.23 2.13
CA GLY A 480 19.21 23.52 3.08
C GLY A 480 19.42 22.40 4.12
N VAL A 481 19.12 21.15 3.74
CA VAL A 481 19.28 20.00 4.63
C VAL A 481 20.69 19.47 4.57
N ASP A 482 21.40 19.52 5.70
CA ASP A 482 22.69 18.85 5.87
C ASP A 482 22.43 17.40 6.31
N THR A 483 22.71 16.45 5.42
CA THR A 483 22.40 15.02 5.61
C THR A 483 23.43 14.28 6.47
N ILE A 484 24.63 14.86 6.65
CA ILE A 484 25.76 14.14 7.28
C ILE A 484 25.74 14.28 8.80
N ASP A 485 25.26 15.40 9.33
CA ASP A 485 25.27 15.71 10.77
C ASP A 485 23.93 15.54 11.49
N ALA A 486 22.88 15.11 10.79
CA ALA A 486 21.53 15.06 11.33
C ALA A 486 21.35 14.05 12.49
N TYR A 487 22.22 13.04 12.60
CA TYR A 487 22.13 12.02 13.63
C TYR A 487 23.49 11.77 14.29
N ARG A 488 23.64 12.20 15.54
CA ARG A 488 24.80 11.86 16.37
C ARG A 488 24.35 10.94 17.49
N TRP A 489 25.02 9.79 17.64
CA TRP A 489 24.88 8.95 18.81
C TRP A 489 25.37 9.74 20.03
N ARG A 490 24.53 9.89 21.03
CA ARG A 490 24.90 10.48 22.33
C ARG A 490 25.45 9.41 23.26
#